data_c62437736e3c4e1f9406d899e51d908e
#
_entry.id   c62437736e3c4e1f9406d899e51d908e
#
_cell.length_a   1.000
_cell.length_b   1.000
_cell.length_c   1.000
_cell.angle_alpha   90.00
_cell.angle_beta   90.00
_cell.angle_gamma   90.00
#
_symmetry.space_group_name_H-M   'P 1'
#
loop_
_entity.id
_entity.type
_entity.pdbx_description
1 polymer ?
#
loop_
_entity_poly.entity_id
_entity_poly.type
_entity_poly.pdbx_seq_one_letter_code
_entity_poly.pdbx_strand_id
1 'polypeptide(L)'
;MKMLICEDEQAKSARWQREVAAAIPSDWPKPRPLINHAETYREVFARLRALREETHRIDEPCELDDQDIILVDYDLEMYGDDKARHTGEELARMCRMVSNAGYIIVMNQFNRKAHFDLRLTGKPNSYADLNISAATISQKGLWQSVEAGQFRPWIWDDIVKVVKSRRNLTSQLTEVGLDSSILEFLSMPPEVVEVMPDEAYEHLSRTGKTSTDLLSTTFRQFLSQQVESLDIDRLIRTSPQRAANLAVSRTAKWLSRMVVGPQDLLVDIPHLLERLPFLMNPEFGDPADPHVWQRVPMAGFNAIVEPLVADCAFAESEAWLGRQSLWWPKLDRHPLTAEMRTSAKIRSLSDVVFAEDRSIFIPYEEAEEFKSDFRNRFSRRWAKSQDGLEYEPKRRLLEA
;
A
#
# COMPACT_ATOMS: atom_id res chain seq x y z
N MET A 1 17.41 -8.68 -0.84
CA MET A 1 16.41 -7.90 -1.64
C MET A 1 17.08 -7.44 -2.93
N LYS A 2 16.63 -7.86 -4.11
CA LYS A 2 17.15 -7.39 -5.41
C LYS A 2 16.38 -6.14 -5.83
N MET A 3 17.09 -5.08 -6.20
CA MET A 3 16.48 -3.80 -6.57
C MET A 3 16.99 -3.31 -7.93
N LEU A 4 16.05 -2.94 -8.79
CA LEU A 4 16.31 -2.40 -10.12
C LEU A 4 15.86 -0.94 -10.19
N ILE A 5 16.65 -0.08 -10.82
CA ILE A 5 16.32 1.33 -11.09
C ILE A 5 16.10 1.50 -12.58
N CYS A 6 14.89 1.89 -12.95
CA CYS A 6 14.48 2.22 -14.31
C CYS A 6 14.46 3.75 -14.47
N GLU A 7 15.53 4.28 -15.02
CA GLU A 7 15.77 5.69 -15.26
C GLU A 7 16.57 5.82 -16.56
N ASP A 8 16.09 6.59 -17.52
CA ASP A 8 16.67 6.72 -18.87
C ASP A 8 17.89 7.64 -18.93
N GLU A 9 18.04 8.56 -17.99
CA GLU A 9 19.19 9.45 -17.88
C GLU A 9 20.29 8.82 -17.01
N GLN A 10 21.43 8.44 -17.60
CA GLN A 10 22.50 7.73 -16.90
C GLN A 10 23.04 8.47 -15.64
N ALA A 11 23.19 9.81 -15.73
CA ALA A 11 23.70 10.62 -14.61
C ALA A 11 22.72 10.58 -13.43
N LYS A 12 21.45 10.61 -13.68
CA LYS A 12 20.37 10.57 -12.72
C LYS A 12 20.21 9.19 -12.12
N SER A 13 20.28 8.14 -12.93
CA SER A 13 20.30 6.76 -12.48
C SER A 13 21.46 6.50 -11.51
N ALA A 14 22.67 6.95 -11.84
CA ALA A 14 23.85 6.84 -10.96
C ALA A 14 23.70 7.64 -9.67
N ARG A 15 23.04 8.80 -9.69
CA ARG A 15 22.72 9.58 -8.49
C ARG A 15 21.75 8.79 -7.58
N TRP A 16 20.64 8.30 -8.11
CA TRP A 16 19.65 7.54 -7.33
C TRP A 16 20.25 6.25 -6.77
N GLN A 17 21.08 5.57 -7.53
CA GLN A 17 21.81 4.39 -7.02
C GLN A 17 22.61 4.73 -5.76
N ARG A 18 23.31 5.88 -5.72
CA ARG A 18 24.07 6.31 -4.53
C ARG A 18 23.14 6.70 -3.38
N GLU A 19 22.08 7.47 -3.65
CA GLU A 19 21.14 7.94 -2.64
C GLU A 19 20.42 6.77 -1.98
N VAL A 20 19.93 5.82 -2.76
CA VAL A 20 19.26 4.60 -2.24
C VAL A 20 20.27 3.72 -1.50
N ALA A 21 21.47 3.51 -2.05
CA ALA A 21 22.50 2.69 -1.39
C ALA A 21 22.93 3.25 -0.02
N ALA A 22 22.81 4.57 0.19
CA ALA A 22 23.09 5.20 1.48
C ALA A 22 21.93 5.09 2.48
N ALA A 23 20.70 4.82 2.00
CA ALA A 23 19.48 4.79 2.82
C ALA A 23 19.00 3.38 3.16
N ILE A 24 19.31 2.38 2.34
CA ILE A 24 18.91 0.98 2.56
C ILE A 24 19.76 0.31 3.66
N PRO A 25 19.28 -0.80 4.27
CA PRO A 25 20.06 -1.61 5.18
C PRO A 25 21.39 -2.08 4.56
N SER A 26 22.44 -2.13 5.35
CA SER A 26 23.81 -2.48 4.89
C SER A 26 23.96 -3.90 4.37
N ASP A 27 23.06 -4.80 4.76
CA ASP A 27 23.02 -6.19 4.31
C ASP A 27 22.28 -6.38 2.98
N TRP A 28 21.69 -5.31 2.43
CA TRP A 28 21.07 -5.37 1.11
C TRP A 28 22.12 -5.19 0.00
N PRO A 29 21.96 -5.90 -1.13
CA PRO A 29 22.78 -5.63 -2.30
C PRO A 29 22.52 -4.21 -2.82
N LYS A 30 23.55 -3.59 -3.38
CA LYS A 30 23.39 -2.28 -4.01
C LYS A 30 22.35 -2.33 -5.12
N PRO A 31 21.51 -1.30 -5.25
CA PRO A 31 20.57 -1.18 -6.35
C PRO A 31 21.29 -1.27 -7.70
N ARG A 32 20.70 -1.98 -8.64
CA ARG A 32 21.25 -2.12 -9.99
C ARG A 32 20.50 -1.19 -10.95
N PRO A 33 21.19 -0.37 -11.74
CA PRO A 33 20.54 0.37 -12.81
C PRO A 33 20.13 -0.60 -13.93
N LEU A 34 19.02 -0.34 -14.58
CA LEU A 34 18.66 -0.99 -15.83
C LEU A 34 19.57 -0.42 -16.93
N ILE A 35 20.41 -1.25 -17.55
CA ILE A 35 21.42 -0.79 -18.53
C ILE A 35 20.85 -0.77 -19.94
N ASN A 36 20.09 -1.80 -20.31
CA ASN A 36 19.57 -1.96 -21.67
C ASN A 36 18.09 -1.55 -21.75
N HIS A 37 17.80 -0.31 -21.47
CA HIS A 37 16.43 0.21 -21.41
C HIS A 37 15.59 -0.13 -22.65
N ALA A 38 16.12 0.18 -23.86
CA ALA A 38 15.41 -0.05 -25.10
C ALA A 38 15.14 -1.54 -25.38
N GLU A 39 16.04 -2.43 -24.97
CA GLU A 39 15.88 -3.89 -25.13
C GLU A 39 14.84 -4.44 -24.16
N THR A 40 14.93 -4.09 -22.87
CA THR A 40 13.95 -4.49 -21.86
C THR A 40 12.56 -3.99 -22.20
N TYR A 41 12.45 -2.76 -22.69
CA TYR A 41 11.18 -2.20 -23.11
C TYR A 41 10.60 -2.94 -24.32
N ARG A 42 11.41 -3.21 -25.36
CA ARG A 42 11.00 -4.02 -26.51
C ARG A 42 10.55 -5.42 -26.08
N GLU A 43 11.22 -6.02 -25.11
CA GLU A 43 10.85 -7.30 -24.55
C GLU A 43 9.51 -7.22 -23.82
N VAL A 44 9.28 -6.23 -22.97
CA VAL A 44 8.00 -6.01 -22.29
C VAL A 44 6.86 -5.83 -23.28
N PHE A 45 7.07 -5.05 -24.34
CA PHE A 45 6.08 -4.90 -25.43
C PHE A 45 5.86 -6.20 -26.21
N ALA A 46 6.92 -6.94 -26.51
CA ALA A 46 6.80 -8.21 -27.20
C ALA A 46 5.97 -9.22 -26.38
N ARG A 47 6.14 -9.24 -25.05
CA ARG A 47 5.35 -10.06 -24.13
C ARG A 47 3.88 -9.62 -24.08
N LEU A 48 3.61 -8.31 -24.03
CA LEU A 48 2.24 -7.78 -24.10
C LEU A 48 1.56 -8.16 -25.42
N ARG A 49 2.28 -8.06 -26.54
CA ARG A 49 1.80 -8.47 -27.84
C ARG A 49 1.55 -9.98 -27.87
N ALA A 50 2.49 -10.79 -27.36
CA ALA A 50 2.34 -12.23 -27.28
C ALA A 50 1.12 -12.63 -26.44
N LEU A 51 0.81 -11.92 -25.35
CA LEU A 51 -0.42 -12.10 -24.59
C LEU A 51 -1.69 -11.83 -25.42
N ARG A 52 -1.65 -10.89 -26.36
CA ARG A 52 -2.79 -10.58 -27.25
C ARG A 52 -2.90 -11.50 -28.46
N GLU A 53 -1.79 -11.90 -29.03
CA GLU A 53 -1.70 -12.61 -30.34
C GLU A 53 -1.55 -14.13 -30.24
N GLU A 54 -1.71 -14.73 -29.06
CA GLU A 54 -1.58 -16.18 -28.84
C GLU A 54 -0.21 -16.79 -29.13
N THR A 55 0.87 -16.04 -29.06
CA THR A 55 2.21 -16.54 -29.30
C THR A 55 2.92 -17.00 -28.01
N HIS A 56 3.76 -18.07 -28.09
CA HIS A 56 4.31 -18.78 -26.94
C HIS A 56 5.48 -18.08 -26.20
N ARG A 57 5.79 -16.83 -26.48
CA ARG A 57 6.97 -16.12 -25.93
C ARG A 57 6.84 -15.61 -24.49
N ILE A 58 5.77 -15.95 -23.77
CA ILE A 58 5.50 -15.38 -22.43
C ILE A 58 6.33 -16.05 -21.33
N ASP A 59 6.82 -17.26 -21.57
CA ASP A 59 7.43 -18.11 -20.53
C ASP A 59 8.93 -17.89 -20.36
N GLU A 60 9.59 -17.16 -21.24
CA GLU A 60 11.00 -16.83 -21.07
C GLU A 60 11.16 -15.78 -19.94
N PRO A 61 12.06 -16.02 -18.94
CA PRO A 61 12.28 -15.06 -17.87
C PRO A 61 12.85 -13.74 -18.43
N CYS A 62 12.37 -12.60 -17.93
CA CYS A 62 12.93 -11.31 -18.25
C CYS A 62 13.65 -10.69 -17.05
N GLU A 63 14.42 -9.64 -17.31
CA GLU A 63 15.19 -8.93 -16.29
C GLU A 63 14.33 -8.42 -15.12
N LEU A 64 13.04 -8.17 -15.37
CA LEU A 64 12.08 -7.68 -14.38
C LEU A 64 11.50 -8.77 -13.48
N ASP A 65 11.53 -10.06 -13.90
CA ASP A 65 10.87 -11.16 -13.18
C ASP A 65 11.47 -11.44 -11.80
N ASP A 66 12.77 -11.24 -11.66
CA ASP A 66 13.52 -11.59 -10.46
C ASP A 66 13.75 -10.41 -9.49
N GLN A 67 13.08 -9.28 -9.72
CA GLN A 67 13.28 -8.11 -8.90
C GLN A 67 12.31 -8.08 -7.71
N ASP A 68 12.85 -7.86 -6.51
CA ASP A 68 12.06 -7.65 -5.30
C ASP A 68 11.43 -6.26 -5.32
N ILE A 69 12.19 -5.26 -5.79
CA ILE A 69 11.79 -3.86 -5.86
C ILE A 69 12.20 -3.30 -7.21
N ILE A 70 11.30 -2.57 -7.86
CA ILE A 70 11.59 -1.78 -9.05
C ILE A 70 11.29 -0.31 -8.72
N LEU A 71 12.30 0.54 -8.86
CA LEU A 71 12.18 1.99 -8.84
C LEU A 71 12.05 2.48 -10.27
N VAL A 72 11.00 3.23 -10.56
CA VAL A 72 10.70 3.72 -11.92
C VAL A 72 10.60 5.23 -11.90
N ASP A 73 11.32 5.89 -12.78
CA ASP A 73 11.07 7.32 -13.02
C ASP A 73 9.70 7.54 -13.64
N TYR A 74 9.05 8.62 -13.24
CA TYR A 74 7.77 8.99 -13.83
C TYR A 74 7.91 9.44 -15.28
N ASP A 75 8.98 10.13 -15.62
CA ASP A 75 9.25 10.69 -16.94
C ASP A 75 10.34 9.88 -17.66
N LEU A 76 9.93 9.07 -18.63
CA LEU A 76 10.76 8.12 -19.36
C LEU A 76 10.78 8.50 -20.85
N GLU A 77 11.31 9.67 -21.18
CA GLU A 77 11.29 10.23 -22.55
C GLU A 77 12.10 9.41 -23.56
N MET A 78 13.16 8.73 -23.12
CA MET A 78 14.14 8.05 -23.97
C MET A 78 13.94 6.54 -24.09
N TYR A 79 12.83 6.01 -23.56
CA TYR A 79 12.61 4.57 -23.46
C TYR A 79 12.14 3.88 -24.75
N GLY A 80 11.85 4.62 -25.82
CA GLY A 80 11.36 4.04 -27.08
C GLY A 80 12.08 4.55 -28.32
N ASP A 81 12.13 3.71 -29.35
CA ASP A 81 12.59 4.10 -30.69
C ASP A 81 11.65 5.14 -31.35
N ASP A 82 10.42 5.28 -30.84
CA ASP A 82 9.34 6.09 -31.43
C ASP A 82 9.13 7.33 -30.61
N LYS A 83 9.83 8.25 -30.41
CA LYS A 83 9.53 9.60 -29.82
C LYS A 83 8.24 9.69 -28.93
N ALA A 84 7.67 8.55 -28.55
CA ALA A 84 6.53 8.45 -27.66
C ALA A 84 7.04 8.64 -26.21
N ARG A 85 6.49 9.63 -25.54
CA ARG A 85 6.75 9.85 -24.12
C ARG A 85 6.02 8.77 -23.34
N HIS A 86 6.78 7.96 -22.61
CA HIS A 86 6.22 6.96 -21.72
C HIS A 86 6.29 7.46 -20.29
N THR A 87 5.26 7.11 -19.53
CA THR A 87 5.21 7.43 -18.11
C THR A 87 5.64 6.22 -17.26
N GLY A 88 6.20 6.48 -16.11
CA GLY A 88 6.51 5.41 -15.15
C GLY A 88 5.27 4.61 -14.73
N GLU A 89 4.07 5.19 -14.75
CA GLU A 89 2.81 4.49 -14.52
C GLU A 89 2.50 3.47 -15.63
N GLU A 90 2.78 3.80 -16.88
CA GLU A 90 2.63 2.86 -17.99
C GLU A 90 3.62 1.72 -17.87
N LEU A 91 4.88 2.01 -17.53
CA LEU A 91 5.88 0.96 -17.30
C LEU A 91 5.49 0.09 -16.08
N ALA A 92 5.04 0.68 -14.98
CA ALA A 92 4.54 -0.07 -13.83
C ALA A 92 3.38 -1.00 -14.21
N ARG A 93 2.43 -0.50 -15.00
CA ARG A 93 1.32 -1.30 -15.54
C ARG A 93 1.82 -2.46 -16.37
N MET A 94 2.71 -2.20 -17.31
CA MET A 94 3.28 -3.23 -18.18
C MET A 94 4.05 -4.28 -17.35
N CYS A 95 4.91 -3.84 -16.41
CA CYS A 95 5.63 -4.75 -15.52
C CYS A 95 4.69 -5.69 -14.78
N ARG A 96 3.57 -5.17 -14.23
CA ARG A 96 2.59 -6.01 -13.53
C ARG A 96 1.91 -7.06 -14.42
N MET A 97 1.73 -6.75 -15.71
CA MET A 97 1.06 -7.65 -16.65
C MET A 97 1.98 -8.76 -17.17
N VAL A 98 3.28 -8.47 -17.34
CA VAL A 98 4.17 -9.38 -18.06
C VAL A 98 5.34 -9.91 -17.23
N SER A 99 5.45 -9.52 -15.96
CA SER A 99 6.51 -9.97 -15.07
C SER A 99 6.01 -10.38 -13.69
N ASN A 100 6.90 -11.07 -12.95
CA ASN A 100 6.70 -11.38 -11.53
C ASN A 100 7.35 -10.32 -10.62
N ALA A 101 7.49 -9.09 -11.11
CA ALA A 101 8.05 -7.98 -10.31
C ALA A 101 7.38 -7.88 -8.93
N GLY A 102 8.18 -7.74 -7.89
CA GLY A 102 7.73 -7.60 -6.51
C GLY A 102 7.06 -6.25 -6.25
N TYR A 103 7.72 -5.35 -5.54
CA TYR A 103 7.21 -4.03 -5.18
C TYR A 103 7.64 -2.97 -6.21
N ILE A 104 6.70 -2.17 -6.72
CA ILE A 104 6.98 -1.14 -7.72
C ILE A 104 6.76 0.24 -7.12
N ILE A 105 7.78 1.08 -7.21
CA ILE A 105 7.76 2.47 -6.75
C ILE A 105 7.94 3.38 -7.96
N VAL A 106 6.97 4.25 -8.23
CA VAL A 106 7.07 5.30 -9.25
C VAL A 106 7.47 6.60 -8.59
N MET A 107 8.49 7.24 -9.13
CA MET A 107 9.11 8.45 -8.58
C MET A 107 8.80 9.67 -9.44
N ASN A 108 8.29 10.72 -8.80
CA ASN A 108 8.05 12.00 -9.45
C ASN A 108 9.16 13.00 -9.09
N GLN A 109 9.76 13.63 -10.10
CA GLN A 109 10.89 14.55 -9.93
C GLN A 109 10.50 16.01 -9.75
N PHE A 110 9.24 16.37 -9.94
CA PHE A 110 8.81 17.76 -9.89
C PHE A 110 8.96 18.39 -8.51
N ASN A 111 9.17 17.59 -7.47
CA ASN A 111 9.42 18.04 -6.13
C ASN A 111 10.89 17.85 -5.74
N ARG A 112 11.57 18.98 -5.44
CA ARG A 112 12.96 18.97 -4.99
C ARG A 112 13.12 18.58 -3.51
N LYS A 113 12.03 18.63 -2.73
CA LYS A 113 11.98 18.27 -1.31
C LYS A 113 11.27 16.95 -1.11
N ALA A 114 11.66 16.23 -0.09
CA ALA A 114 10.89 15.08 0.37
C ALA A 114 9.50 15.56 0.80
N HIS A 115 8.49 14.75 0.55
CA HIS A 115 7.10 15.15 0.64
C HIS A 115 6.31 14.16 1.47
N PHE A 116 5.47 14.66 2.37
CA PHE A 116 4.48 13.89 3.09
C PHE A 116 3.11 14.10 2.46
N ASP A 117 2.53 13.03 1.94
CA ASP A 117 1.21 13.05 1.33
C ASP A 117 0.52 11.69 1.62
N LEU A 118 -0.65 11.73 2.22
CA LEU A 118 -1.47 10.52 2.46
C LEU A 118 -1.89 9.81 1.17
N ARG A 119 -1.76 10.47 0.02
CA ARG A 119 -2.02 9.90 -1.31
C ARG A 119 -0.83 9.16 -1.91
N LEU A 120 0.26 8.95 -1.17
CA LEU A 120 1.49 8.33 -1.68
C LEU A 120 1.29 6.92 -2.25
N THR A 121 0.23 6.23 -1.86
CA THR A 121 -0.17 4.99 -2.53
C THR A 121 -0.68 5.20 -3.95
N GLY A 122 -0.75 6.45 -4.44
CA GLY A 122 -1.24 6.80 -5.77
C GLY A 122 -2.76 6.68 -5.92
N LYS A 123 -3.24 6.81 -7.16
CA LYS A 123 -4.66 6.61 -7.49
C LYS A 123 -5.02 5.12 -7.34
N PRO A 124 -6.29 4.78 -7.07
CA PRO A 124 -6.73 3.37 -6.98
C PRO A 124 -6.40 2.55 -8.22
N ASN A 125 -6.37 3.17 -9.38
CA ASN A 125 -6.05 2.55 -10.66
C ASN A 125 -4.53 2.48 -10.96
N SER A 126 -3.65 3.09 -10.14
CA SER A 126 -2.19 2.97 -10.29
C SER A 126 -1.74 1.53 -10.08
N TYR A 127 -0.82 1.07 -10.91
CA TYR A 127 -0.18 -0.25 -10.80
C TYR A 127 1.12 -0.22 -9.99
N ALA A 128 1.59 0.96 -9.62
CA ALA A 128 2.65 1.13 -8.65
C ALA A 128 2.12 0.90 -7.22
N ASP A 129 2.93 0.35 -6.36
CA ASP A 129 2.59 0.21 -4.94
C ASP A 129 2.71 1.55 -4.22
N LEU A 130 3.80 2.28 -4.50
CA LEU A 130 3.99 3.64 -4.02
C LEU A 130 4.24 4.61 -5.18
N ASN A 131 3.79 5.84 -4.99
CA ASN A 131 4.10 6.98 -5.82
C ASN A 131 4.71 8.06 -4.93
N ILE A 132 6.01 8.33 -5.07
CA ILE A 132 6.74 9.21 -4.16
C ILE A 132 7.48 10.32 -4.91
N SER A 133 7.87 11.36 -4.19
CA SER A 133 8.87 12.31 -4.68
C SER A 133 10.23 11.62 -4.81
N ALA A 134 10.98 11.91 -5.85
CA ALA A 134 12.34 11.39 -6.02
C ALA A 134 13.26 11.75 -4.84
N ALA A 135 13.03 12.88 -4.18
CA ALA A 135 13.77 13.25 -2.97
C ALA A 135 13.48 12.34 -1.76
N THR A 136 12.37 11.59 -1.78
CA THR A 136 12.00 10.67 -0.71
C THR A 136 12.85 9.40 -0.68
N ILE A 137 13.46 9.01 -1.81
CA ILE A 137 14.28 7.78 -1.88
C ILE A 137 15.51 7.79 -0.97
N SER A 138 16.00 8.98 -0.62
CA SER A 138 17.12 9.16 0.32
C SER A 138 16.69 9.07 1.79
N GLN A 139 15.40 9.01 2.10
CA GLN A 139 14.89 8.93 3.48
C GLN A 139 15.06 7.50 4.01
N LYS A 140 15.84 7.32 5.09
CA LYS A 140 16.04 6.00 5.69
C LYS A 140 14.75 5.32 6.10
N GLY A 141 13.78 6.09 6.62
CA GLY A 141 12.47 5.58 7.05
C GLY A 141 11.64 4.91 5.96
N LEU A 142 11.95 5.14 4.68
CA LEU A 142 11.31 4.42 3.57
C LEU A 142 11.77 2.95 3.48
N TRP A 143 13.03 2.67 3.83
CA TRP A 143 13.68 1.39 3.58
C TRP A 143 13.87 0.53 4.82
N GLN A 144 13.90 1.15 5.99
CA GLN A 144 14.22 0.48 7.24
C GLN A 144 13.54 1.15 8.43
N SER A 145 13.48 0.46 9.54
CA SER A 145 13.04 1.04 10.80
C SER A 145 13.99 2.17 11.21
N VAL A 146 13.42 3.24 11.72
CA VAL A 146 14.14 4.39 12.26
C VAL A 146 13.77 4.58 13.73
N GLU A 147 14.52 5.40 14.45
CA GLU A 147 14.20 5.76 15.84
C GLU A 147 12.82 6.44 15.93
N ALA A 148 12.14 6.23 17.04
CA ALA A 148 10.83 6.82 17.29
C ALA A 148 10.89 8.36 17.13
N GLY A 149 9.92 8.90 16.40
CA GLY A 149 9.84 10.33 16.12
C GLY A 149 10.70 10.84 14.96
N GLN A 150 11.50 10.00 14.31
CA GLN A 150 12.08 10.34 13.02
C GLN A 150 11.04 10.24 11.90
N PHE A 151 11.30 10.92 10.77
CA PHE A 151 10.39 10.93 9.62
C PHE A 151 10.23 9.52 9.04
N ARG A 152 9.07 8.95 9.29
CA ARG A 152 8.60 7.68 8.75
C ARG A 152 7.07 7.70 8.73
N PRO A 153 6.48 8.17 7.63
CA PRO A 153 5.03 8.18 7.48
C PRO A 153 4.41 6.81 7.77
N TRP A 154 3.34 6.81 8.56
CA TRP A 154 2.61 5.60 8.95
C TRP A 154 2.12 4.79 7.75
N ILE A 155 1.74 5.48 6.67
CA ILE A 155 1.26 4.84 5.44
C ILE A 155 2.38 4.14 4.63
N TRP A 156 3.65 4.36 4.97
CA TRP A 156 4.73 3.63 4.32
C TRP A 156 4.77 2.19 4.78
N ASP A 157 4.67 1.29 3.83
CA ASP A 157 4.78 -0.14 4.10
C ASP A 157 6.17 -0.49 4.68
N ASP A 158 6.22 -1.54 5.50
CA ASP A 158 7.48 -2.24 5.71
C ASP A 158 7.76 -3.05 4.44
N ILE A 159 8.55 -2.46 3.53
CA ILE A 159 8.80 -3.00 2.19
C ILE A 159 9.32 -4.44 2.26
N VAL A 160 10.18 -4.77 3.23
CA VAL A 160 10.72 -6.13 3.40
C VAL A 160 9.62 -7.13 3.71
N LYS A 161 8.78 -6.79 4.68
CA LYS A 161 7.67 -7.66 5.08
C LYS A 161 6.69 -7.82 3.93
N VAL A 162 6.27 -6.72 3.32
CA VAL A 162 5.29 -6.73 2.22
C VAL A 162 5.79 -7.53 1.02
N VAL A 163 7.03 -7.38 0.60
CA VAL A 163 7.58 -8.17 -0.52
C VAL A 163 7.56 -9.67 -0.22
N LYS A 164 8.00 -10.07 0.98
CA LYS A 164 7.96 -11.48 1.39
C LYS A 164 6.54 -12.02 1.47
N SER A 165 5.64 -11.27 2.11
CA SER A 165 4.25 -11.66 2.30
C SER A 165 3.51 -11.77 0.98
N ARG A 166 3.74 -10.86 0.04
CA ARG A 166 3.11 -10.91 -1.30
C ARG A 166 3.51 -12.14 -2.09
N ARG A 167 4.76 -12.60 -1.97
CA ARG A 167 5.18 -13.87 -2.57
C ARG A 167 4.38 -15.04 -2.01
N ASN A 168 4.20 -15.08 -0.69
CA ASN A 168 3.41 -16.13 -0.04
C ASN A 168 1.95 -16.06 -0.46
N LEU A 169 1.33 -14.87 -0.45
CA LEU A 169 -0.04 -14.67 -0.92
C LEU A 169 -0.21 -15.07 -2.39
N THR A 170 0.77 -14.74 -3.23
CA THR A 170 0.78 -15.15 -4.64
C THR A 170 0.80 -16.66 -4.78
N SER A 171 1.64 -17.35 -3.99
CA SER A 171 1.69 -18.82 -4.00
C SER A 171 0.38 -19.43 -3.53
N GLN A 172 -0.17 -18.94 -2.41
CA GLN A 172 -1.47 -19.40 -1.89
C GLN A 172 -2.59 -19.20 -2.92
N LEU A 173 -2.65 -18.01 -3.55
CA LEU A 173 -3.67 -17.74 -4.57
C LEU A 173 -3.46 -18.56 -5.83
N THR A 174 -2.22 -18.92 -6.19
CA THR A 174 -1.93 -19.83 -7.31
C THR A 174 -2.46 -21.23 -7.02
N GLU A 175 -2.34 -21.71 -5.78
CA GLU A 175 -2.83 -23.02 -5.35
C GLU A 175 -4.36 -23.08 -5.29
N VAL A 176 -5.00 -22.06 -4.70
CA VAL A 176 -6.47 -21.99 -4.55
C VAL A 176 -7.15 -21.67 -5.90
N GLY A 177 -6.48 -20.92 -6.77
CA GLY A 177 -6.99 -20.49 -8.06
C GLY A 177 -7.77 -19.17 -8.03
N LEU A 178 -7.78 -18.50 -9.20
CA LEU A 178 -8.39 -17.16 -9.33
C LEU A 178 -9.93 -17.18 -9.41
N ASP A 179 -10.54 -18.36 -9.44
CA ASP A 179 -12.00 -18.53 -9.33
C ASP A 179 -12.51 -18.48 -7.88
N SER A 180 -11.61 -18.38 -6.90
CA SER A 180 -11.97 -18.15 -5.49
C SER A 180 -12.50 -16.74 -5.25
N SER A 181 -13.43 -16.61 -4.29
CA SER A 181 -13.96 -15.33 -3.86
C SER A 181 -12.89 -14.48 -3.17
N ILE A 182 -12.82 -13.19 -3.52
CA ILE A 182 -11.90 -12.24 -2.89
C ILE A 182 -12.24 -12.07 -1.41
N LEU A 183 -13.53 -11.90 -1.09
CA LEU A 183 -13.94 -11.62 0.29
C LEU A 183 -13.77 -12.83 1.21
N GLU A 184 -13.98 -14.05 0.68
CA GLU A 184 -13.69 -15.29 1.42
C GLU A 184 -12.18 -15.46 1.64
N PHE A 185 -11.37 -15.21 0.63
CA PHE A 185 -9.91 -15.29 0.74
C PHE A 185 -9.35 -14.27 1.76
N LEU A 186 -9.99 -13.11 1.89
CA LEU A 186 -9.67 -12.10 2.89
C LEU A 186 -10.31 -12.39 4.27
N SER A 187 -11.13 -13.42 4.39
CA SER A 187 -11.92 -13.70 5.60
C SER A 187 -12.70 -12.46 6.07
N MET A 188 -13.28 -11.70 5.12
CA MET A 188 -13.97 -10.45 5.41
C MET A 188 -15.30 -10.73 6.11
N PRO A 189 -15.55 -10.14 7.30
CA PRO A 189 -16.80 -10.35 8.03
C PRO A 189 -18.02 -9.81 7.29
N PRO A 190 -19.18 -10.48 7.37
CA PRO A 190 -20.42 -10.00 6.74
C PRO A 190 -20.81 -8.57 7.14
N GLU A 191 -20.58 -8.20 8.39
CA GLU A 191 -20.88 -6.86 8.93
C GLU A 191 -20.08 -5.75 8.23
N VAL A 192 -18.90 -6.09 7.68
CA VAL A 192 -18.07 -5.16 6.89
C VAL A 192 -18.63 -5.02 5.49
N VAL A 193 -19.07 -6.14 4.90
CA VAL A 193 -19.69 -6.14 3.55
C VAL A 193 -20.96 -5.31 3.53
N GLU A 194 -21.80 -5.41 4.58
CA GLU A 194 -23.08 -4.67 4.70
C GLU A 194 -22.92 -3.15 4.68
N VAL A 195 -21.80 -2.64 5.20
CA VAL A 195 -21.53 -1.20 5.34
C VAL A 195 -20.47 -0.68 4.39
N MET A 196 -20.04 -1.50 3.43
CA MET A 196 -19.03 -1.11 2.46
C MET A 196 -19.50 0.07 1.61
N PRO A 197 -18.71 1.16 1.51
CA PRO A 197 -19.04 2.29 0.66
C PRO A 197 -19.11 1.90 -0.81
N ASP A 198 -20.03 2.55 -1.55
CA ASP A 198 -20.25 2.31 -2.98
C ASP A 198 -18.93 2.38 -3.78
N GLU A 199 -18.07 3.34 -3.49
CA GLU A 199 -16.77 3.50 -4.18
C GLU A 199 -15.86 2.27 -4.00
N ALA A 200 -15.79 1.70 -2.80
CA ALA A 200 -15.00 0.51 -2.52
C ALA A 200 -15.62 -0.73 -3.17
N TYR A 201 -16.94 -0.79 -3.20
CA TYR A 201 -17.73 -1.82 -3.83
C TYR A 201 -17.56 -1.85 -5.35
N GLU A 202 -17.78 -0.70 -6.02
CA GLU A 202 -17.71 -0.56 -7.48
C GLU A 202 -16.30 -0.86 -8.02
N HIS A 203 -15.28 -0.64 -7.19
CA HIS A 203 -13.92 -1.02 -7.56
C HIS A 203 -13.73 -2.53 -7.65
N LEU A 204 -14.40 -3.31 -6.79
CA LEU A 204 -14.36 -4.78 -6.83
C LEU A 204 -15.27 -5.36 -7.89
N SER A 205 -16.47 -4.79 -8.05
CA SER A 205 -17.49 -5.34 -8.94
C SER A 205 -18.29 -4.24 -9.63
N ARG A 206 -18.23 -4.20 -10.96
CA ARG A 206 -19.05 -3.28 -11.78
C ARG A 206 -20.46 -3.80 -12.04
N THR A 207 -20.75 -5.06 -11.74
CA THR A 207 -21.95 -5.76 -12.24
C THR A 207 -23.15 -5.72 -11.30
N GLY A 208 -23.03 -5.29 -10.06
CA GLY A 208 -24.17 -5.31 -9.17
C GLY A 208 -23.93 -4.67 -7.81
N LYS A 209 -25.02 -4.15 -7.22
CA LYS A 209 -25.02 -3.47 -5.92
C LYS A 209 -25.55 -4.36 -4.79
N THR A 210 -25.62 -5.67 -4.96
CA THR A 210 -26.10 -6.55 -3.90
C THR A 210 -24.96 -7.16 -3.11
N SER A 211 -25.09 -7.28 -1.80
CA SER A 211 -24.11 -7.94 -0.95
C SER A 211 -23.83 -9.39 -1.39
N THR A 212 -24.80 -10.05 -1.98
CA THR A 212 -24.67 -11.41 -2.54
C THR A 212 -23.72 -11.43 -3.74
N ASP A 213 -23.79 -10.42 -4.62
CA ASP A 213 -22.90 -10.34 -5.79
C ASP A 213 -21.44 -10.10 -5.37
N LEU A 214 -21.24 -9.31 -4.29
CA LEU A 214 -19.90 -9.12 -3.74
C LEU A 214 -19.27 -10.40 -3.19
N LEU A 215 -20.03 -11.15 -2.39
CA LEU A 215 -19.55 -12.40 -1.80
C LEU A 215 -19.13 -13.42 -2.87
N SER A 216 -19.72 -13.36 -4.06
CA SER A 216 -19.38 -14.22 -5.19
C SER A 216 -18.32 -13.64 -6.12
N THR A 217 -17.86 -12.39 -5.92
CA THR A 217 -16.86 -11.78 -6.79
C THR A 217 -15.50 -12.48 -6.69
N THR A 218 -15.09 -13.09 -7.79
CA THR A 218 -13.82 -13.82 -7.87
C THR A 218 -12.66 -12.92 -8.26
N PHE A 219 -11.41 -13.35 -7.97
CA PHE A 219 -10.21 -12.66 -8.46
C PHE A 219 -10.18 -12.57 -9.99
N ARG A 220 -10.66 -13.59 -10.70
CA ARG A 220 -10.77 -13.57 -12.18
C ARG A 220 -11.68 -12.43 -12.65
N GLN A 221 -12.88 -12.33 -12.09
CA GLN A 221 -13.84 -11.27 -12.43
C GLN A 221 -13.28 -9.89 -12.12
N PHE A 222 -12.68 -9.72 -10.94
CA PHE A 222 -12.03 -8.48 -10.54
C PHE A 222 -10.93 -8.06 -11.52
N LEU A 223 -10.02 -8.96 -11.87
CA LEU A 223 -8.96 -8.66 -12.83
C LEU A 223 -9.49 -8.32 -14.22
N SER A 224 -10.50 -9.04 -14.71
CA SER A 224 -11.11 -8.79 -16.01
C SER A 224 -11.72 -7.38 -16.09
N GLN A 225 -12.21 -6.86 -14.97
CA GLN A 225 -12.74 -5.49 -14.87
C GLN A 225 -11.63 -4.42 -14.77
N GLN A 226 -10.53 -4.75 -14.08
CA GLN A 226 -9.43 -3.82 -13.86
C GLN A 226 -8.52 -3.68 -15.08
N VAL A 227 -8.43 -4.71 -15.91
CA VAL A 227 -7.47 -4.80 -17.01
C VAL A 227 -8.18 -5.15 -18.31
N GLU A 228 -8.99 -4.22 -18.81
CA GLU A 228 -9.80 -4.39 -20.05
C GLU A 228 -8.97 -4.74 -21.30
N SER A 229 -7.68 -4.39 -21.32
CA SER A 229 -6.80 -4.61 -22.48
C SER A 229 -6.09 -5.97 -22.48
N LEU A 230 -6.33 -6.83 -21.48
CA LEU A 230 -5.64 -8.11 -21.32
C LEU A 230 -6.65 -9.26 -21.29
N ASP A 231 -6.35 -10.32 -22.02
CA ASP A 231 -7.06 -11.58 -21.89
C ASP A 231 -6.62 -12.29 -20.60
N ILE A 232 -7.41 -12.09 -19.54
CA ILE A 232 -7.14 -12.64 -18.22
C ILE A 232 -7.22 -14.17 -18.24
N ASP A 233 -8.15 -14.75 -18.97
CA ASP A 233 -8.29 -16.22 -19.06
C ASP A 233 -7.06 -16.84 -19.69
N ARG A 234 -6.49 -16.16 -20.66
CA ARG A 234 -5.25 -16.57 -21.25
C ARG A 234 -4.08 -16.43 -20.29
N LEU A 235 -3.95 -15.29 -19.60
CA LEU A 235 -2.90 -15.09 -18.59
C LEU A 235 -2.94 -16.19 -17.52
N ILE A 236 -4.14 -16.55 -17.06
CA ILE A 236 -4.34 -17.63 -16.09
C ILE A 236 -3.84 -18.98 -16.64
N ARG A 237 -4.16 -19.30 -17.91
CA ARG A 237 -3.75 -20.58 -18.52
C ARG A 237 -2.25 -20.64 -18.79
N THR A 238 -1.63 -19.55 -19.24
CA THR A 238 -0.21 -19.54 -19.67
C THR A 238 0.75 -19.21 -18.53
N SER A 239 0.32 -18.41 -17.55
CA SER A 239 1.18 -17.95 -16.46
C SER A 239 0.37 -17.73 -15.18
N PRO A 240 -0.14 -18.80 -14.53
CA PRO A 240 -1.02 -18.70 -13.36
C PRO A 240 -0.38 -17.92 -12.21
N GLN A 241 0.92 -18.06 -12.01
CA GLN A 241 1.65 -17.32 -10.99
C GLN A 241 1.67 -15.79 -11.26
N ARG A 242 1.83 -15.38 -12.53
CA ARG A 242 1.75 -13.94 -12.89
C ARG A 242 0.35 -13.40 -12.71
N ALA A 243 -0.67 -14.18 -13.09
CA ALA A 243 -2.06 -13.81 -12.86
C ALA A 243 -2.35 -13.63 -11.36
N ALA A 244 -1.87 -14.55 -10.51
CA ALA A 244 -2.00 -14.45 -9.07
C ALA A 244 -1.22 -13.24 -8.50
N ASN A 245 0.02 -12.97 -8.96
CA ASN A 245 0.79 -11.81 -8.55
C ASN A 245 0.08 -10.48 -8.89
N LEU A 246 -0.50 -10.39 -10.09
CA LEU A 246 -1.31 -9.25 -10.50
C LEU A 246 -2.54 -9.10 -9.59
N ALA A 247 -3.27 -10.19 -9.31
CA ALA A 247 -4.44 -10.20 -8.45
C ALA A 247 -4.10 -9.73 -7.02
N VAL A 248 -3.05 -10.29 -6.43
CA VAL A 248 -2.56 -9.90 -5.09
C VAL A 248 -2.18 -8.41 -5.06
N SER A 249 -1.44 -7.93 -6.05
CA SER A 249 -1.04 -6.52 -6.12
C SER A 249 -2.25 -5.59 -6.23
N ARG A 250 -3.24 -5.92 -7.07
CA ARG A 250 -4.46 -5.11 -7.24
C ARG A 250 -5.36 -5.13 -6.00
N THR A 251 -5.50 -6.29 -5.35
CA THR A 251 -6.26 -6.43 -4.11
C THR A 251 -5.58 -5.67 -2.97
N ALA A 252 -4.26 -5.75 -2.82
CA ALA A 252 -3.52 -4.97 -1.82
C ALA A 252 -3.70 -3.45 -2.04
N LYS A 253 -3.71 -3.00 -3.30
CA LYS A 253 -3.97 -1.60 -3.66
C LYS A 253 -5.38 -1.17 -3.26
N TRP A 254 -6.38 -1.99 -3.54
CA TRP A 254 -7.76 -1.76 -3.13
C TRP A 254 -7.90 -1.69 -1.60
N LEU A 255 -7.33 -2.67 -0.88
CA LEU A 255 -7.32 -2.68 0.59
C LEU A 255 -6.67 -1.42 1.15
N SER A 256 -5.48 -1.08 0.69
CA SER A 256 -4.73 0.08 1.17
C SER A 256 -5.46 1.40 0.90
N ARG A 257 -6.11 1.52 -0.25
CA ARG A 257 -6.66 2.79 -0.73
C ARG A 257 -8.12 3.01 -0.35
N MET A 258 -8.93 1.94 -0.44
CA MET A 258 -10.38 2.03 -0.32
C MET A 258 -10.90 1.50 1.02
N VAL A 259 -10.18 0.58 1.64
CA VAL A 259 -10.65 -0.10 2.85
C VAL A 259 -10.00 0.47 4.10
N VAL A 260 -8.64 0.53 4.14
CA VAL A 260 -7.92 1.05 5.30
C VAL A 260 -7.69 2.56 5.23
N GLY A 261 -7.50 3.12 4.03
CA GLY A 261 -7.24 4.56 3.87
C GLY A 261 -8.23 5.46 4.61
N PRO A 262 -9.56 5.25 4.46
CA PRO A 262 -10.58 5.99 5.19
C PRO A 262 -10.66 5.68 6.70
N GLN A 263 -10.10 4.56 7.17
CA GLN A 263 -10.21 4.09 8.56
C GLN A 263 -11.65 3.81 9.03
N ASP A 264 -12.56 3.46 8.10
CA ASP A 264 -13.99 3.23 8.38
C ASP A 264 -14.40 1.76 8.32
N LEU A 265 -13.77 0.98 7.44
CA LEU A 265 -14.01 -0.47 7.33
C LEU A 265 -12.93 -1.25 8.05
N LEU A 266 -11.70 -0.83 7.87
CA LEU A 266 -10.54 -1.38 8.51
C LEU A 266 -9.81 -0.23 9.20
N VAL A 267 -9.43 -0.42 10.46
CA VAL A 267 -8.79 0.61 11.28
C VAL A 267 -7.45 0.13 11.79
N ASP A 268 -6.43 0.95 11.61
CA ASP A 268 -5.09 0.72 12.15
C ASP A 268 -5.03 1.00 13.65
N ILE A 269 -4.13 0.34 14.35
CA ILE A 269 -3.99 0.43 15.82
C ILE A 269 -3.93 1.88 16.33
N PRO A 270 -3.07 2.78 15.81
CA PRO A 270 -2.99 4.14 16.34
C PRO A 270 -4.28 4.93 16.12
N HIS A 271 -4.92 4.82 14.96
CA HIS A 271 -6.18 5.50 14.69
C HIS A 271 -7.34 4.94 15.52
N LEU A 272 -7.31 3.64 15.82
CA LEU A 272 -8.26 3.04 16.73
C LEU A 272 -8.10 3.61 18.15
N LEU A 273 -6.88 3.65 18.66
CA LEU A 273 -6.60 4.14 20.01
C LEU A 273 -6.84 5.66 20.15
N GLU A 274 -6.62 6.44 19.09
CA GLU A 274 -6.98 7.86 19.07
C GLU A 274 -8.51 8.06 19.21
N ARG A 275 -9.31 7.18 18.59
CA ARG A 275 -10.78 7.21 18.66
C ARG A 275 -11.34 6.66 19.97
N LEU A 276 -10.79 5.54 20.41
CA LEU A 276 -11.27 4.76 21.54
C LEU A 276 -10.10 4.44 22.50
N PRO A 277 -9.56 5.47 23.20
CA PRO A 277 -8.38 5.29 24.08
C PRO A 277 -8.59 4.26 25.18
N PHE A 278 -9.83 4.04 25.60
CA PHE A 278 -10.19 3.03 26.59
C PHE A 278 -10.00 1.57 26.11
N LEU A 279 -9.75 1.34 24.82
CA LEU A 279 -9.41 0.02 24.29
C LEU A 279 -7.92 -0.29 24.39
N MET A 280 -7.11 0.65 24.87
CA MET A 280 -5.70 0.41 25.13
C MET A 280 -5.53 -0.70 26.16
N ASN A 281 -4.59 -1.60 25.92
CA ASN A 281 -4.26 -2.66 26.88
C ASN A 281 -3.81 -2.03 28.22
N PRO A 282 -4.46 -2.36 29.35
CA PRO A 282 -4.15 -1.77 30.67
C PRO A 282 -2.70 -1.96 31.14
N GLU A 283 -1.96 -2.90 30.57
CA GLU A 283 -0.54 -3.10 30.87
C GLU A 283 0.33 -1.89 30.56
N PHE A 284 -0.09 -1.03 29.62
CA PHE A 284 0.63 0.19 29.26
C PHE A 284 0.37 1.34 30.25
N GLY A 285 -0.73 1.29 31.01
CA GLY A 285 -1.08 2.28 32.02
C GLY A 285 -2.44 2.96 31.81
N ASP A 286 -2.66 4.07 32.48
CA ASP A 286 -3.90 4.86 32.37
C ASP A 286 -3.85 5.72 31.08
N PRO A 287 -4.81 5.57 30.14
CA PRO A 287 -4.87 6.41 28.94
C PRO A 287 -5.05 7.91 29.23
N ALA A 288 -5.38 8.30 30.49
CA ALA A 288 -5.41 9.68 30.94
C ALA A 288 -4.02 10.32 31.12
N ASP A 289 -2.99 9.49 31.29
CA ASP A 289 -1.62 9.95 31.42
C ASP A 289 -1.00 10.13 30.01
N PRO A 290 -0.70 11.36 29.55
CA PRO A 290 -0.09 11.61 28.26
C PRO A 290 1.23 10.86 28.04
N HIS A 291 2.00 10.59 29.10
CA HIS A 291 3.28 9.89 29.01
C HIS A 291 3.16 8.41 28.67
N VAL A 292 1.99 7.81 28.90
CA VAL A 292 1.72 6.41 28.56
C VAL A 292 1.81 6.21 27.04
N TRP A 293 1.32 7.16 26.27
CA TRP A 293 1.23 7.09 24.81
C TRP A 293 2.58 6.95 24.10
N GLN A 294 3.65 7.44 24.73
CA GLN A 294 5.01 7.26 24.21
C GLN A 294 5.51 5.81 24.27
N ARG A 295 4.90 4.98 25.09
CA ARG A 295 5.27 3.57 25.33
C ARG A 295 4.38 2.57 24.60
N VAL A 296 3.22 3.01 24.11
CA VAL A 296 2.28 2.13 23.42
C VAL A 296 2.85 1.73 22.05
N PRO A 297 2.99 0.43 21.77
CA PRO A 297 3.47 -0.03 20.46
C PRO A 297 2.42 0.24 19.38
N MET A 298 2.77 1.05 18.38
CA MET A 298 1.84 1.44 17.32
C MET A 298 1.56 0.32 16.32
N ALA A 299 2.44 -0.65 16.21
CA ALA A 299 2.40 -1.68 15.16
C ALA A 299 1.85 -3.04 15.62
N GLY A 300 1.53 -3.22 16.92
CA GLY A 300 1.23 -4.54 17.45
C GLY A 300 -0.18 -4.65 18.06
N PHE A 301 -0.85 -5.78 17.84
CA PHE A 301 -2.15 -6.07 18.46
C PHE A 301 -2.10 -6.09 20.01
N ASN A 302 -0.92 -6.28 20.60
CA ASN A 302 -0.73 -6.20 22.04
C ASN A 302 -1.09 -4.83 22.66
N ALA A 303 -1.18 -3.78 21.83
CA ALA A 303 -1.63 -2.46 22.26
C ALA A 303 -3.13 -2.43 22.61
N ILE A 304 -3.91 -3.39 22.15
CA ILE A 304 -5.36 -3.48 22.30
C ILE A 304 -5.71 -4.63 23.25
N VAL A 305 -6.84 -4.52 23.94
CA VAL A 305 -7.35 -5.59 24.79
C VAL A 305 -7.58 -6.90 24.01
N GLU A 306 -7.00 -8.01 24.48
CA GLU A 306 -6.90 -9.28 23.77
C GLU A 306 -8.23 -9.83 23.22
N PRO A 307 -9.36 -9.84 23.96
CA PRO A 307 -10.62 -10.39 23.45
C PRO A 307 -11.11 -9.70 22.19
N LEU A 308 -10.88 -8.39 22.04
CA LEU A 308 -11.25 -7.64 20.84
C LEU A 308 -10.33 -7.97 19.67
N VAL A 309 -9.07 -8.21 19.93
CA VAL A 309 -8.12 -8.67 18.91
C VAL A 309 -8.53 -10.03 18.37
N ALA A 310 -8.81 -10.99 19.27
CA ALA A 310 -9.21 -12.34 18.87
C ALA A 310 -10.44 -12.35 17.93
N ASP A 311 -11.41 -11.47 18.21
CA ASP A 311 -12.66 -11.46 17.46
C ASP A 311 -12.66 -10.51 16.25
N CYS A 312 -11.96 -9.36 16.33
CA CYS A 312 -12.09 -8.29 15.36
C CYS A 312 -10.85 -8.06 14.48
N ALA A 313 -9.73 -8.73 14.74
CA ALA A 313 -8.54 -8.56 13.92
C ALA A 313 -8.78 -9.02 12.47
N PHE A 314 -8.22 -8.28 11.52
CA PHE A 314 -7.95 -8.81 10.20
C PHE A 314 -6.65 -9.63 10.28
N ALA A 315 -6.78 -10.94 10.43
CA ALA A 315 -5.65 -11.84 10.70
C ALA A 315 -4.50 -11.69 9.68
N GLU A 316 -4.85 -11.53 8.40
CA GLU A 316 -3.91 -11.40 7.29
C GLU A 316 -3.46 -9.95 7.03
N SER A 317 -3.84 -8.98 7.89
CA SER A 317 -3.58 -7.55 7.65
C SER A 317 -2.10 -7.22 7.47
N GLU A 318 -1.22 -7.85 8.24
CA GLU A 318 0.23 -7.65 8.10
C GLU A 318 0.76 -8.17 6.76
N ALA A 319 0.21 -9.28 6.26
CA ALA A 319 0.59 -9.84 4.97
C ALA A 319 0.14 -8.96 3.79
N TRP A 320 -1.05 -8.38 3.88
CA TRP A 320 -1.63 -7.56 2.83
C TRP A 320 -1.17 -6.10 2.86
N LEU A 321 -1.02 -5.53 4.07
CA LEU A 321 -0.88 -4.09 4.30
C LEU A 321 0.44 -3.72 5.00
N GLY A 322 1.26 -4.69 5.40
CA GLY A 322 2.49 -4.45 6.17
C GLY A 322 2.26 -3.97 7.62
N ARG A 323 1.00 -3.90 8.07
CA ARG A 323 0.60 -3.43 9.39
C ARG A 323 -0.64 -4.15 9.89
N GLN A 324 -0.83 -4.18 11.21
CA GLN A 324 -1.96 -4.84 11.87
C GLN A 324 -3.15 -3.90 11.95
N SER A 325 -4.35 -4.43 11.63
CA SER A 325 -5.58 -3.66 11.54
C SER A 325 -6.77 -4.50 12.01
N LEU A 326 -7.83 -3.84 12.47
CA LEU A 326 -9.06 -4.47 12.96
C LEU A 326 -10.25 -4.05 12.08
N TRP A 327 -11.22 -4.94 11.95
CA TRP A 327 -12.48 -4.67 11.28
C TRP A 327 -13.34 -3.73 12.15
N TRP A 328 -13.42 -2.46 11.75
CA TRP A 328 -14.13 -1.42 12.51
C TRP A 328 -15.61 -1.73 12.73
N PRO A 329 -16.44 -2.13 11.73
CA PRO A 329 -17.85 -2.38 11.96
C PRO A 329 -18.11 -3.51 12.96
N LYS A 330 -17.28 -4.54 12.97
CA LYS A 330 -17.35 -5.64 13.92
C LYS A 330 -16.95 -5.20 15.33
N LEU A 331 -15.87 -4.43 15.43
CA LEU A 331 -15.37 -3.90 16.70
C LEU A 331 -16.34 -2.89 17.33
N ASP A 332 -16.91 -1.98 16.56
CA ASP A 332 -17.84 -0.96 17.06
C ASP A 332 -19.13 -1.57 17.61
N ARG A 333 -19.59 -2.68 17.01
CA ARG A 333 -20.76 -3.46 17.45
C ARG A 333 -20.45 -4.49 18.54
N HIS A 334 -19.19 -4.70 18.89
CA HIS A 334 -18.80 -5.74 19.83
C HIS A 334 -19.30 -5.42 21.25
N PRO A 335 -19.91 -6.39 21.99
CA PRO A 335 -20.47 -6.16 23.32
C PRO A 335 -19.46 -5.58 24.32
N LEU A 336 -18.22 -6.10 24.32
CA LEU A 336 -17.14 -5.60 25.17
C LEU A 336 -16.78 -4.14 24.87
N THR A 337 -16.80 -3.73 23.61
CA THR A 337 -16.57 -2.31 23.23
C THR A 337 -17.66 -1.42 23.82
N ALA A 338 -18.92 -1.84 23.78
CA ALA A 338 -20.04 -1.10 24.36
C ALA A 338 -19.94 -1.02 25.90
N GLU A 339 -19.57 -2.10 26.56
CA GLU A 339 -19.34 -2.16 28.01
C GLU A 339 -18.20 -1.24 28.43
N MET A 340 -17.03 -1.34 27.78
CA MET A 340 -15.88 -0.51 28.06
C MET A 340 -16.16 0.96 27.77
N ARG A 341 -16.89 1.30 26.69
CA ARG A 341 -17.31 2.67 26.38
C ARG A 341 -18.19 3.27 27.48
N THR A 342 -19.06 2.46 28.11
CA THR A 342 -19.95 2.90 29.19
C THR A 342 -19.18 3.15 30.46
N SER A 343 -18.20 2.32 30.80
CA SER A 343 -17.38 2.39 32.01
C SER A 343 -16.17 3.34 31.87
N ALA A 344 -15.84 3.76 30.66
CA ALA A 344 -14.64 4.54 30.38
C ALA A 344 -14.65 5.91 31.05
N LYS A 345 -13.58 6.22 31.76
CA LYS A 345 -13.30 7.55 32.31
C LYS A 345 -12.93 8.55 31.21
N ILE A 346 -12.23 8.06 30.19
CA ILE A 346 -11.77 8.84 29.04
C ILE A 346 -12.39 8.26 27.78
N ARG A 347 -13.09 9.09 27.02
CA ARG A 347 -13.78 8.71 25.79
C ARG A 347 -13.11 9.22 24.52
N SER A 348 -12.24 10.21 24.63
CA SER A 348 -11.45 10.78 23.55
C SER A 348 -10.16 11.36 24.10
N LEU A 349 -9.11 11.34 23.31
CA LEU A 349 -7.88 12.04 23.64
C LEU A 349 -8.07 13.55 23.36
N SER A 350 -7.63 14.39 24.33
CA SER A 350 -7.64 15.86 24.20
C SER A 350 -6.23 16.42 24.07
N ASP A 351 -5.28 15.76 24.71
CA ASP A 351 -3.94 16.33 24.93
C ASP A 351 -2.87 15.68 24.06
N VAL A 352 -3.19 14.55 23.42
CA VAL A 352 -2.28 13.84 22.51
C VAL A 352 -2.99 13.44 21.23
N VAL A 353 -2.27 13.41 20.12
CA VAL A 353 -2.74 13.00 18.81
C VAL A 353 -1.70 12.14 18.12
N PHE A 354 -2.12 11.34 17.15
CA PHE A 354 -1.22 10.52 16.37
C PHE A 354 -0.61 11.30 15.20
N ALA A 355 0.70 11.55 15.25
CA ALA A 355 1.44 12.21 14.19
C ALA A 355 1.82 11.19 13.10
N GLU A 356 1.12 11.23 11.98
CA GLU A 356 1.26 10.24 10.90
C GLU A 356 2.61 10.29 10.17
N ASP A 357 3.24 11.44 10.12
CA ASP A 357 4.56 11.63 9.51
C ASP A 357 5.71 11.04 10.35
N ARG A 358 5.44 10.79 11.64
CA ARG A 358 6.40 10.28 12.63
C ARG A 358 6.04 8.91 13.16
N SER A 359 4.83 8.42 12.90
CA SER A 359 4.30 7.16 13.44
C SER A 359 4.35 7.07 14.98
N ILE A 360 4.08 8.17 15.66
CA ILE A 360 4.06 8.28 17.14
C ILE A 360 2.92 9.17 17.61
N PHE A 361 2.54 9.02 18.88
CA PHE A 361 1.70 10.00 19.57
C PHE A 361 2.54 11.17 20.07
N ILE A 362 2.02 12.39 19.89
CA ILE A 362 2.64 13.64 20.32
C ILE A 362 1.62 14.52 21.06
N PRO A 363 2.06 15.49 21.89
CA PRO A 363 1.18 16.50 22.43
C PRO A 363 0.42 17.24 21.32
N TYR A 364 -0.86 17.53 21.56
CA TYR A 364 -1.72 18.23 20.60
C TYR A 364 -1.14 19.58 20.18
N GLU A 365 -0.51 20.29 21.12
CA GLU A 365 0.13 21.59 20.90
C GLU A 365 1.36 21.56 19.96
N GLU A 366 1.95 20.36 19.76
CA GLU A 366 3.07 20.16 18.83
C GLU A 366 2.60 19.68 17.45
N ALA A 367 1.29 19.48 17.26
CA ALA A 367 0.73 18.89 16.06
C ALA A 367 0.10 19.93 15.14
N GLU A 368 0.21 19.71 13.85
CA GLU A 368 -0.50 20.44 12.81
C GLU A 368 -1.52 19.56 12.14
N GLU A 369 -2.74 20.10 11.89
CA GLU A 369 -3.77 19.37 11.17
C GLU A 369 -3.39 19.22 9.70
N PHE A 370 -3.43 17.99 9.24
CA PHE A 370 -3.11 17.62 7.86
C PHE A 370 -4.40 17.34 7.08
N LYS A 371 -4.56 17.98 5.92
CA LYS A 371 -5.72 17.75 5.05
C LYS A 371 -5.63 16.39 4.38
N SER A 372 -6.59 15.54 4.67
CA SER A 372 -6.75 14.22 4.03
C SER A 372 -7.76 14.29 2.89
N ASP A 373 -7.47 13.58 1.79
CA ASP A 373 -8.44 13.38 0.69
C ASP A 373 -9.51 12.34 1.04
N PHE A 374 -9.32 11.62 2.16
CA PHE A 374 -10.29 10.64 2.61
C PHE A 374 -11.50 11.36 3.24
N ARG A 375 -12.65 11.26 2.57
CA ARG A 375 -13.92 11.76 3.08
C ARG A 375 -14.49 10.76 4.08
N ASN A 376 -14.28 10.98 5.37
CA ASN A 376 -14.86 10.14 6.41
C ASN A 376 -15.13 10.92 7.70
N ARG A 377 -15.73 10.26 8.70
CA ARG A 377 -16.00 10.82 10.04
C ARG A 377 -14.73 11.27 10.77
N PHE A 378 -13.59 10.73 10.37
CA PHE A 378 -12.29 10.90 11.01
C PHE A 378 -11.35 11.63 10.07
N SER A 379 -11.86 12.72 9.49
CA SER A 379 -11.14 13.53 8.51
C SER A 379 -9.96 14.29 9.09
N ARG A 380 -9.89 14.44 10.42
CA ARG A 380 -8.76 15.09 11.07
C ARG A 380 -7.60 14.14 11.18
N ARG A 381 -6.49 14.54 10.62
CA ARG A 381 -5.21 13.83 10.63
C ARG A 381 -4.12 14.80 11.03
N TRP A 382 -3.11 14.31 11.72
CA TRP A 382 -2.11 15.13 12.35
C TRP A 382 -0.71 14.77 11.88
N ALA A 383 0.15 15.79 11.81
CA ALA A 383 1.57 15.66 11.55
C ALA A 383 2.35 16.53 12.54
N LYS A 384 3.58 16.15 12.84
CA LYS A 384 4.46 17.00 13.65
C LYS A 384 5.05 18.16 12.85
N SER A 385 5.03 18.06 11.54
CA SER A 385 5.71 18.93 10.59
C SER A 385 7.23 19.07 10.83
N GLN A 386 7.97 19.24 9.79
CA GLN A 386 9.42 19.41 9.86
C GLN A 386 9.91 20.33 8.75
N ASP A 387 10.82 21.22 9.10
CA ASP A 387 11.54 22.03 8.13
C ASP A 387 12.22 21.18 7.07
N GLY A 388 12.14 21.60 5.83
CA GLY A 388 12.74 20.89 4.70
C GLY A 388 11.86 19.80 4.06
N LEU A 389 10.72 19.47 4.67
CA LEU A 389 9.69 18.60 4.11
C LEU A 389 8.50 19.41 3.59
N GLU A 390 7.82 18.88 2.59
CA GLU A 390 6.58 19.46 2.07
C GLU A 390 5.39 18.61 2.51
N TYR A 391 4.39 19.24 3.12
CA TYR A 391 3.21 18.58 3.69
C TYR A 391 1.94 18.81 2.90
N GLU A 392 1.93 19.76 1.98
CA GLU A 392 0.75 20.00 1.14
C GLU A 392 0.77 19.07 -0.08
N PRO A 393 -0.33 18.40 -0.37
CA PRO A 393 -0.45 17.60 -1.58
C PRO A 393 -0.35 18.53 -2.80
N LYS A 394 0.71 18.40 -3.57
CA LYS A 394 0.83 19.12 -4.85
C LYS A 394 -0.04 18.44 -5.89
N ARG A 395 -0.85 19.21 -6.59
CA ARG A 395 -1.55 18.71 -7.77
C ARG A 395 -0.51 18.22 -8.77
N ARG A 396 -0.60 16.96 -9.15
CA ARG A 396 0.19 16.44 -10.26
C ARG A 396 -0.33 17.10 -11.53
N LEU A 397 0.57 17.57 -12.38
CA LEU A 397 0.23 18.22 -13.67
C LEU A 397 -0.66 17.35 -14.61
N LEU A 398 -0.81 16.07 -14.30
CA LEU A 398 -1.63 15.10 -15.04
C LEU A 398 -3.01 14.86 -14.40
N GLU A 399 -3.44 15.67 -13.45
CA GLU A 399 -4.81 15.63 -12.91
C GLU A 399 -5.74 16.64 -13.63
N ALA A 400 -5.26 17.29 -14.66
CA ALA A 400 -6.06 18.18 -15.50
C ALA A 400 -6.67 17.42 -16.69
#